data_894ea96f40519d734ab2e34ac3c34158
#
_entry.id   894ea96f40519d734ab2e34ac3c34158
#
_cell.length_a   1.000
_cell.length_b   1.000
_cell.length_c   1.000
_cell.angle_alpha   90.00
_cell.angle_beta   90.00
_cell.angle_gamma   90.00
#
_symmetry.space_group_name_H-M   'P 1'
#
loop_
_entity.id
_entity.type
_entity.pdbx_description
1 polymer ?
#
loop_
_entity_poly.entity_id
_entity_poly.type
_entity_poly.pdbx_seq_one_letter_code
_entity_poly.pdbx_strand_id
1 'polypeptide(L)'
;MVRLLKTETVISVLMGHFIKKLLFILLFVGVLIAPANAQNEKNMYSYKKIGNKYIVSINNHTEIVKALNAFCKEKGILSGSINGIGAIGELTLRFFNPKTKAYDDKTFREQMEISNLTGNISSMNEQVYLHLHITVGRSDYSALAGHLLSAIQNGAGEFVVEDYSERISRTYNPDLGLNIYDFER
;
A
#
# COMPACT_ATOMS: atom_id res chain seq x y z
N MET A 1 -33.95 -9.06 -63.52
CA MET A 1 -33.69 -9.86 -62.31
C MET A 1 -32.22 -10.06 -61.98
N VAL A 2 -31.27 -9.57 -62.77
CA VAL A 2 -29.80 -9.78 -62.56
C VAL A 2 -29.08 -8.56 -61.92
N ARG A 3 -29.74 -7.40 -61.78
CA ARG A 3 -29.12 -6.17 -61.28
C ARG A 3 -29.21 -5.98 -59.74
N LEU A 4 -30.13 -6.66 -59.05
CA LEU A 4 -30.32 -6.58 -57.59
C LEU A 4 -29.32 -7.45 -56.79
N LEU A 5 -28.85 -8.59 -57.39
CA LEU A 5 -27.93 -9.50 -56.70
C LEU A 5 -26.48 -8.96 -56.57
N LYS A 6 -26.08 -7.98 -57.41
CA LYS A 6 -24.73 -7.39 -57.31
C LYS A 6 -24.58 -6.32 -56.21
N THR A 7 -25.66 -5.68 -55.83
CA THR A 7 -25.65 -4.65 -54.80
C THR A 7 -25.58 -5.23 -53.37
N GLU A 8 -26.21 -6.35 -53.10
CA GLU A 8 -26.17 -7.02 -51.80
C GLU A 8 -24.79 -7.57 -51.46
N THR A 9 -24.08 -8.10 -52.45
CA THR A 9 -22.73 -8.66 -52.27
C THR A 9 -21.70 -7.57 -51.98
N VAL A 10 -21.83 -6.39 -52.59
CA VAL A 10 -20.92 -5.25 -52.36
C VAL A 10 -21.13 -4.64 -50.96
N ILE A 11 -22.39 -4.52 -50.50
CA ILE A 11 -22.73 -3.98 -49.18
C ILE A 11 -22.23 -4.92 -48.06
N SER A 12 -22.37 -6.25 -48.25
CA SER A 12 -21.89 -7.27 -47.32
C SER A 12 -20.35 -7.23 -47.15
N VAL A 13 -19.62 -7.09 -48.27
CA VAL A 13 -18.14 -7.01 -48.24
C VAL A 13 -17.67 -5.70 -47.58
N LEU A 14 -18.32 -4.58 -47.88
CA LEU A 14 -18.00 -3.28 -47.28
C LEU A 14 -18.29 -3.25 -45.77
N MET A 15 -19.42 -3.81 -45.33
CA MET A 15 -19.75 -3.93 -43.90
C MET A 15 -18.77 -4.83 -43.15
N GLY A 16 -18.35 -5.95 -43.75
CA GLY A 16 -17.37 -6.87 -43.18
C GLY A 16 -15.98 -6.22 -42.98
N HIS A 17 -15.56 -5.34 -43.90
CA HIS A 17 -14.32 -4.56 -43.77
C HIS A 17 -14.42 -3.45 -42.69
N PHE A 18 -15.58 -2.81 -42.57
CA PHE A 18 -15.81 -1.77 -41.58
C PHE A 18 -15.83 -2.36 -40.17
N ILE A 19 -16.50 -3.49 -39.96
CA ILE A 19 -16.56 -4.19 -38.66
C ILE A 19 -15.15 -4.68 -38.25
N LYS A 20 -14.36 -5.25 -39.20
CA LYS A 20 -12.97 -5.66 -38.89
C LYS A 20 -12.07 -4.50 -38.52
N LYS A 21 -12.19 -3.33 -39.16
CA LYS A 21 -11.45 -2.11 -38.79
C LYS A 21 -11.88 -1.56 -37.45
N LEU A 22 -13.19 -1.61 -37.14
CA LEU A 22 -13.71 -1.16 -35.83
C LEU A 22 -13.26 -2.07 -34.69
N LEU A 23 -13.24 -3.40 -34.88
CA LEU A 23 -12.70 -4.37 -33.92
C LEU A 23 -11.19 -4.17 -33.70
N PHE A 24 -10.43 -3.84 -34.76
CA PHE A 24 -8.99 -3.60 -34.64
C PHE A 24 -8.68 -2.32 -33.88
N ILE A 25 -9.49 -1.26 -34.02
CA ILE A 25 -9.38 -0.02 -33.26
C ILE A 25 -9.75 -0.23 -31.79
N LEU A 26 -10.78 -1.04 -31.50
CA LEU A 26 -11.17 -1.38 -30.12
C LEU A 26 -10.11 -2.25 -29.41
N LEU A 27 -9.41 -3.14 -30.13
CA LEU A 27 -8.30 -3.92 -29.56
C LEU A 27 -7.05 -3.05 -29.29
N PHE A 28 -6.83 -1.98 -30.08
CA PHE A 28 -5.66 -1.10 -29.88
C PHE A 28 -5.86 -0.03 -28.80
N VAL A 29 -7.12 0.37 -28.52
CA VAL A 29 -7.43 1.31 -27.41
C VAL A 29 -7.45 0.60 -26.05
N GLY A 30 -7.62 -0.73 -26.01
CA GLY A 30 -7.59 -1.51 -24.75
C GLY A 30 -6.21 -1.72 -24.12
N VAL A 31 -5.11 -1.34 -24.79
CA VAL A 31 -3.73 -1.63 -24.32
C VAL A 31 -3.04 -0.43 -23.64
N LEU A 32 -3.67 0.75 -23.60
CA LEU A 32 -3.02 1.98 -23.07
C LEU A 32 -3.61 2.52 -21.76
N ILE A 33 -4.44 1.75 -21.06
CA ILE A 33 -4.78 2.10 -19.68
C ILE A 33 -3.90 1.25 -18.75
N ALA A 34 -2.59 1.52 -18.74
CA ALA A 34 -1.79 1.19 -17.59
C ALA A 34 -2.37 1.97 -16.39
N PRO A 35 -2.71 1.33 -15.26
CA PRO A 35 -3.29 2.06 -14.14
C PRO A 35 -2.28 3.13 -13.70
N ALA A 36 -2.69 4.40 -13.74
CA ALA A 36 -1.90 5.54 -13.28
C ALA A 36 -1.40 5.39 -11.83
N ASN A 37 -2.00 4.47 -11.06
CA ASN A 37 -1.59 4.09 -9.72
C ASN A 37 -0.25 3.34 -9.66
N ALA A 38 0.09 2.50 -10.66
CA ALA A 38 1.34 1.73 -10.65
C ALA A 38 2.60 2.61 -10.83
N GLN A 39 2.48 3.75 -11.49
CA GLN A 39 3.59 4.69 -11.68
C GLN A 39 3.85 5.55 -10.44
N ASN A 40 2.81 5.78 -9.63
CA ASN A 40 2.92 6.55 -8.39
C ASN A 40 3.51 5.74 -7.23
N GLU A 41 3.35 4.42 -7.23
CA GLU A 41 3.90 3.53 -6.20
C GLU A 41 5.42 3.32 -6.36
N LYS A 42 5.95 3.30 -7.59
CA LYS A 42 7.40 3.17 -7.87
C LYS A 42 8.26 4.33 -7.36
N ASN A 43 7.65 5.47 -7.03
CA ASN A 43 8.36 6.66 -6.56
C ASN A 43 8.27 6.89 -5.05
N MET A 44 7.71 5.95 -4.26
CA MET A 44 7.55 6.14 -2.82
C MET A 44 8.78 5.74 -2.01
N TYR A 45 9.60 4.82 -2.52
CA TYR A 45 10.76 4.27 -1.79
C TYR A 45 11.83 3.73 -2.73
N SER A 46 13.02 3.58 -2.18
CA SER A 46 14.11 2.75 -2.72
C SER A 46 14.52 1.70 -1.70
N TYR A 47 15.13 0.61 -2.13
CA TYR A 47 15.54 -0.45 -1.20
C TYR A 47 16.73 -1.25 -1.70
N LYS A 48 17.40 -1.96 -0.74
CA LYS A 48 18.39 -2.99 -1.00
C LYS A 48 18.04 -4.25 -0.21
N LYS A 49 18.03 -5.42 -0.88
CA LYS A 49 17.82 -6.71 -0.21
C LYS A 49 19.14 -7.25 0.33
N ILE A 50 19.15 -7.77 1.56
CA ILE A 50 20.27 -8.42 2.24
C ILE A 50 19.75 -9.64 2.99
N GLY A 51 19.92 -10.83 2.43
CA GLY A 51 19.33 -12.05 2.99
C GLY A 51 17.81 -11.98 3.00
N ASN A 52 17.20 -12.18 4.18
CA ASN A 52 15.76 -12.03 4.42
C ASN A 52 15.37 -10.62 4.85
N LYS A 53 16.29 -9.64 4.82
CA LYS A 53 16.06 -8.25 5.19
C LYS A 53 16.09 -7.34 3.99
N TYR A 54 15.33 -6.27 4.08
CA TYR A 54 15.34 -5.16 3.13
C TYR A 54 15.65 -3.87 3.89
N ILE A 55 16.67 -3.15 3.41
CA ILE A 55 16.93 -1.79 3.84
C ILE A 55 16.13 -0.89 2.91
N VAL A 56 15.15 -0.19 3.46
CA VAL A 56 14.16 0.62 2.70
C VAL A 56 14.33 2.08 3.07
N SER A 57 14.55 2.93 2.07
CA SER A 57 14.52 4.38 2.23
C SER A 57 13.22 4.92 1.65
N ILE A 58 12.43 5.63 2.45
CA ILE A 58 11.18 6.26 2.02
C ILE A 58 11.47 7.69 1.56
N ASN A 59 10.93 8.06 0.40
CA ASN A 59 11.15 9.35 -0.21
C ASN A 59 10.43 10.46 0.58
N ASN A 60 11.02 11.64 0.55
CA ASN A 60 10.47 12.82 1.22
C ASN A 60 9.03 13.12 0.75
N HIS A 61 8.19 13.65 1.63
CA HIS A 61 6.77 13.96 1.43
C HIS A 61 5.88 12.74 1.11
N THR A 62 6.37 11.53 1.38
CA THR A 62 5.61 10.29 1.21
C THR A 62 4.93 9.89 2.53
N GLU A 63 3.73 9.33 2.45
CA GLU A 63 3.05 8.73 3.61
C GLU A 63 3.69 7.37 3.90
N ILE A 64 4.25 7.24 5.12
CA ILE A 64 5.11 6.11 5.53
C ILE A 64 4.35 4.78 5.54
N VAL A 65 3.14 4.74 6.12
CA VAL A 65 2.37 3.49 6.25
C VAL A 65 1.94 2.99 4.87
N LYS A 66 1.55 3.91 3.98
CA LYS A 66 1.21 3.59 2.59
C LYS A 66 2.42 3.05 1.83
N ALA A 67 3.59 3.67 1.99
CA ALA A 67 4.82 3.23 1.33
C ALA A 67 5.24 1.84 1.80
N LEU A 68 5.25 1.58 3.12
CA LEU A 68 5.58 0.28 3.70
C LEU A 68 4.57 -0.80 3.27
N ASN A 69 3.27 -0.46 3.22
CA ASN A 69 2.24 -1.40 2.77
C ASN A 69 2.41 -1.76 1.28
N ALA A 70 2.66 -0.76 0.41
CA ALA A 70 2.92 -0.97 -1.01
C ALA A 70 4.20 -1.81 -1.21
N PHE A 71 5.26 -1.53 -0.44
CA PHE A 71 6.50 -2.31 -0.46
C PHE A 71 6.25 -3.78 -0.10
N CYS A 72 5.57 -4.05 1.03
CA CYS A 72 5.27 -5.42 1.45
C CYS A 72 4.41 -6.17 0.42
N LYS A 73 3.43 -5.49 -0.19
CA LYS A 73 2.62 -6.06 -1.29
C LYS A 73 3.46 -6.39 -2.51
N GLU A 74 4.31 -5.46 -2.96
CA GLU A 74 5.19 -5.67 -4.12
C GLU A 74 6.13 -6.86 -3.91
N LYS A 75 6.62 -7.06 -2.67
CA LYS A 75 7.56 -8.14 -2.33
C LYS A 75 6.88 -9.43 -1.88
N GLY A 76 5.56 -9.45 -1.73
CA GLY A 76 4.82 -10.62 -1.27
C GLY A 76 5.09 -10.98 0.20
N ILE A 77 5.48 -9.99 1.02
CA ILE A 77 5.78 -10.21 2.45
C ILE A 77 4.48 -10.27 3.23
N LEU A 78 4.14 -11.44 3.76
CA LEU A 78 2.90 -11.70 4.50
C LEU A 78 3.14 -11.98 5.99
N SER A 79 4.39 -11.95 6.43
CA SER A 79 4.79 -11.94 7.85
C SER A 79 6.18 -11.35 7.99
N GLY A 80 6.46 -10.71 9.10
CA GLY A 80 7.75 -10.09 9.33
C GLY A 80 7.73 -9.03 10.41
N SER A 81 8.84 -8.32 10.51
CA SER A 81 9.01 -7.17 11.38
C SER A 81 9.45 -5.93 10.60
N ILE A 82 9.14 -4.77 11.14
CA ILE A 82 9.59 -3.46 10.64
C ILE A 82 10.20 -2.70 11.80
N ASN A 83 11.37 -2.10 11.56
CA ASN A 83 12.00 -1.15 12.46
C ASN A 83 12.52 0.02 11.64
N GLY A 84 12.48 1.24 12.18
CA GLY A 84 12.97 2.39 11.44
C GLY A 84 13.12 3.64 12.27
N ILE A 85 13.89 4.57 11.70
CA ILE A 85 14.13 5.92 12.19
C ILE A 85 13.95 6.92 11.05
N GLY A 86 13.88 8.21 11.38
CA GLY A 86 13.76 9.25 10.35
C GLY A 86 13.15 10.53 10.89
N ALA A 87 12.68 11.38 9.98
CA ALA A 87 12.04 12.65 10.35
C ALA A 87 10.72 12.84 9.60
N ILE A 88 9.73 13.41 10.27
CA ILE A 88 8.36 13.59 9.76
C ILE A 88 7.85 15.01 10.01
N GLY A 89 6.94 15.47 9.15
CA GLY A 89 6.26 16.77 9.29
C GLY A 89 4.80 16.66 9.75
N GLU A 90 4.21 15.47 9.68
CA GLU A 90 2.85 15.22 10.18
C GLU A 90 2.78 13.81 10.75
N LEU A 91 2.04 13.65 11.85
CA LEU A 91 1.83 12.38 12.55
C LEU A 91 0.38 12.27 12.99
N THR A 92 -0.28 11.15 12.68
CA THR A 92 -1.56 10.80 13.29
C THR A 92 -1.38 9.55 14.13
N LEU A 93 -1.54 9.71 15.44
CA LEU A 93 -1.59 8.62 16.41
C LEU A 93 -3.03 8.20 16.66
N ARG A 94 -3.18 6.95 17.02
CA ARG A 94 -4.44 6.30 17.32
C ARG A 94 -4.38 5.67 18.69
N PHE A 95 -5.44 5.84 19.50
CA PHE A 95 -5.57 5.23 20.83
C PHE A 95 -6.84 4.39 20.88
N PHE A 96 -6.70 3.12 21.22
CA PHE A 96 -7.84 2.21 21.39
C PHE A 96 -8.47 2.35 22.77
N ASN A 97 -9.77 2.62 22.81
CA ASN A 97 -10.53 2.63 24.04
C ASN A 97 -11.22 1.25 24.24
N PRO A 98 -10.79 0.43 25.22
CA PRO A 98 -11.32 -0.91 25.38
C PRO A 98 -12.77 -0.94 25.88
N LYS A 99 -13.27 0.13 26.47
CA LYS A 99 -14.67 0.21 26.97
C LYS A 99 -15.65 0.45 25.81
N THR A 100 -15.28 1.30 24.86
CA THR A 100 -16.13 1.62 23.70
C THR A 100 -15.80 0.75 22.50
N LYS A 101 -14.68 0.03 22.50
CA LYS A 101 -14.09 -0.70 21.36
C LYS A 101 -13.90 0.19 20.14
N ALA A 102 -13.61 1.46 20.36
CA ALA A 102 -13.39 2.47 19.34
C ALA A 102 -12.00 3.09 19.45
N TYR A 103 -11.56 3.71 18.37
CA TYR A 103 -10.30 4.43 18.30
C TYR A 103 -10.55 5.94 18.37
N ASP A 104 -9.68 6.62 19.13
CA ASP A 104 -9.54 8.07 19.13
C ASP A 104 -8.26 8.45 18.39
N ASP A 105 -8.39 9.25 17.33
CA ASP A 105 -7.28 9.67 16.49
C ASP A 105 -6.85 11.10 16.80
N LYS A 106 -5.54 11.36 16.84
CA LYS A 106 -4.99 12.71 17.05
C LYS A 106 -3.85 12.99 16.07
N THR A 107 -3.99 14.11 15.34
CA THR A 107 -2.98 14.56 14.37
C THR A 107 -2.16 15.71 14.93
N PHE A 108 -0.84 15.61 14.73
CA PHE A 108 0.17 16.62 15.05
C PHE A 108 0.84 17.09 13.76
N ARG A 109 0.97 18.40 13.56
CA ARG A 109 1.56 19.01 12.36
C ARG A 109 2.72 19.89 12.77
N GLU A 110 3.88 19.28 12.85
CA GLU A 110 5.16 19.91 13.19
C GLU A 110 6.31 18.98 12.78
N GLN A 111 7.52 19.51 12.69
CA GLN A 111 8.72 18.70 12.48
C GLN A 111 8.99 17.85 13.73
N MET A 112 9.19 16.54 13.54
CA MET A 112 9.48 15.58 14.61
C MET A 112 10.50 14.56 14.11
N GLU A 113 11.30 14.02 15.04
CA GLU A 113 12.27 12.95 14.76
C GLU A 113 11.71 11.60 15.19
N ILE A 114 11.67 10.63 14.29
CA ILE A 114 11.31 9.25 14.63
C ILE A 114 12.47 8.63 15.42
N SER A 115 12.32 8.52 16.72
CA SER A 115 13.28 7.81 17.59
C SER A 115 13.17 6.31 17.44
N ASN A 116 11.96 5.80 17.17
CA ASN A 116 11.67 4.40 16.89
C ASN A 116 10.31 4.26 16.21
N LEU A 117 10.29 3.60 15.06
CA LEU A 117 9.10 2.98 14.50
C LEU A 117 9.32 1.48 14.56
N THR A 118 8.38 0.75 15.14
CA THR A 118 8.44 -0.71 15.23
C THR A 118 7.08 -1.32 14.96
N GLY A 119 7.08 -2.53 14.41
CA GLY A 119 5.84 -3.26 14.23
C GLY A 119 5.98 -4.59 13.53
N ASN A 120 4.82 -5.19 13.33
CA ASN A 120 4.68 -6.52 12.76
C ASN A 120 3.96 -6.46 11.41
N ILE A 121 4.42 -7.29 10.50
CA ILE A 121 3.73 -7.62 9.25
C ILE A 121 2.98 -8.93 9.47
N SER A 122 1.75 -8.98 9.00
CA SER A 122 0.92 -10.19 8.98
C SER A 122 -0.08 -10.07 7.82
N SER A 123 -0.97 -11.03 7.68
CA SER A 123 -2.02 -10.98 6.66
C SER A 123 -3.41 -11.07 7.27
N MET A 124 -4.37 -10.40 6.65
CA MET A 124 -5.79 -10.53 6.96
C MET A 124 -6.58 -10.51 5.65
N ASN A 125 -7.44 -11.50 5.41
CA ASN A 125 -8.19 -11.65 4.17
C ASN A 125 -7.28 -11.57 2.92
N GLU A 126 -6.16 -12.31 2.92
CA GLU A 126 -5.16 -12.34 1.85
C GLU A 126 -4.43 -11.00 1.59
N GLN A 127 -4.65 -9.98 2.41
CA GLN A 127 -4.01 -8.68 2.27
C GLN A 127 -2.95 -8.47 3.35
N VAL A 128 -1.91 -7.71 3.02
CA VAL A 128 -0.91 -7.24 3.98
C VAL A 128 -1.59 -6.45 5.09
N TYR A 129 -1.29 -6.80 6.33
CA TYR A 129 -1.74 -6.11 7.54
C TYR A 129 -0.52 -5.64 8.33
N LEU A 130 -0.34 -4.33 8.41
CA LEU A 130 0.70 -3.70 9.21
C LEU A 130 0.15 -3.31 10.58
N HIS A 131 0.85 -3.68 11.65
CA HIS A 131 0.59 -3.21 13.00
C HIS A 131 1.83 -2.47 13.49
N LEU A 132 1.76 -1.15 13.47
CA LEU A 132 2.91 -0.27 13.69
C LEU A 132 2.68 0.62 14.91
N HIS A 133 3.72 0.77 15.72
CA HIS A 133 3.83 1.78 16.77
C HIS A 133 4.99 2.71 16.46
N ILE A 134 4.91 3.94 16.95
CA ILE A 134 5.93 4.97 16.75
C ILE A 134 6.18 5.75 18.02
N THR A 135 7.44 6.11 18.23
CA THR A 135 7.86 7.13 19.19
C THR A 135 8.61 8.21 18.45
N VAL A 136 8.21 9.47 18.65
CA VAL A 136 8.84 10.63 18.02
C VAL A 136 9.29 11.63 19.08
N GLY A 137 10.44 12.28 18.83
CA GLY A 137 10.91 13.44 19.59
C GLY A 137 10.46 14.75 18.94
N ARG A 138 10.00 15.69 19.73
CA ARG A 138 9.63 17.05 19.33
C ARG A 138 10.78 18.02 19.51
N SER A 139 10.66 19.25 19.02
CA SER A 139 11.71 20.28 19.09
C SER A 139 12.08 20.68 20.52
N ASP A 140 11.18 20.47 21.49
CA ASP A 140 11.41 20.67 22.92
C ASP A 140 11.92 19.42 23.64
N TYR A 141 12.27 18.36 22.88
CA TYR A 141 12.69 17.03 23.34
C TYR A 141 11.63 16.25 24.13
N SER A 142 10.38 16.71 24.18
CA SER A 142 9.27 15.89 24.63
C SER A 142 8.95 14.80 23.60
N ALA A 143 8.36 13.69 24.07
CA ALA A 143 8.04 12.56 23.20
C ALA A 143 6.54 12.38 23.04
N LEU A 144 6.13 11.95 21.82
CA LEU A 144 4.82 11.38 21.54
C LEU A 144 5.00 9.91 21.15
N ALA A 145 4.12 9.04 21.63
CA ALA A 145 4.16 7.62 21.30
C ALA A 145 2.75 7.04 21.20
N GLY A 146 2.58 6.02 20.35
CA GLY A 146 1.31 5.33 20.22
C GLY A 146 1.22 4.46 18.96
N HIS A 147 0.02 3.94 18.72
CA HIS A 147 -0.30 3.23 17.48
C HIS A 147 -0.28 4.21 16.30
N LEU A 148 0.51 3.87 15.28
CA LEU A 148 0.68 4.70 14.09
C LEU A 148 -0.49 4.48 13.12
N LEU A 149 -1.25 5.54 12.83
CA LEU A 149 -2.25 5.53 11.77
C LEU A 149 -1.65 6.05 10.46
N SER A 150 -0.96 7.21 10.53
CA SER A 150 -0.26 7.78 9.37
C SER A 150 0.87 8.70 9.80
N ALA A 151 1.90 8.84 8.95
CA ALA A 151 2.95 9.83 9.12
C ALA A 151 3.49 10.27 7.76
N ILE A 152 3.74 11.57 7.60
CA ILE A 152 4.31 12.13 6.36
C ILE A 152 5.81 12.35 6.56
N GLN A 153 6.62 11.66 5.77
CA GLN A 153 8.07 11.81 5.74
C GLN A 153 8.45 13.27 5.46
N ASN A 154 9.32 13.84 6.28
CA ASN A 154 9.90 15.17 6.06
C ASN A 154 11.36 15.19 6.50
N GLY A 155 12.21 14.69 5.62
CA GLY A 155 13.63 14.40 5.83
C GLY A 155 14.00 13.01 5.39
N ALA A 156 15.00 12.38 6.00
CA ALA A 156 15.36 11.00 5.76
C ALA A 156 14.41 10.02 6.46
N GLY A 157 14.08 8.92 5.79
CA GLY A 157 13.33 7.80 6.37
C GLY A 157 14.03 6.50 6.06
N GLU A 158 14.51 5.80 7.08
CA GLU A 158 15.36 4.62 6.98
C GLU A 158 14.74 3.47 7.76
N PHE A 159 14.34 2.40 7.04
CA PHE A 159 13.62 1.28 7.62
C PHE A 159 14.30 -0.04 7.31
N VAL A 160 14.23 -0.97 8.25
CA VAL A 160 14.58 -2.37 8.05
C VAL A 160 13.28 -3.18 8.07
N VAL A 161 13.00 -3.85 6.97
CA VAL A 161 11.90 -4.81 6.86
C VAL A 161 12.50 -6.21 6.83
N GLU A 162 12.12 -7.06 7.76
CA GLU A 162 12.53 -8.47 7.81
C GLU A 162 11.37 -9.37 7.42
N ASP A 163 11.60 -10.24 6.44
CA ASP A 163 10.64 -11.21 5.93
C ASP A 163 10.85 -12.56 6.64
N TYR A 164 9.80 -13.09 7.27
CA TYR A 164 9.85 -14.41 7.93
C TYR A 164 9.56 -15.56 6.96
N SER A 165 9.26 -15.25 5.70
CA SER A 165 9.05 -16.23 4.61
C SER A 165 7.87 -17.19 4.83
N GLU A 166 7.09 -17.03 5.89
CA GLU A 166 5.89 -17.80 6.20
C GLU A 166 4.71 -16.84 6.42
N ARG A 167 3.49 -17.34 6.30
CA ARG A 167 2.30 -16.53 6.54
C ARG A 167 1.95 -16.53 8.02
N ILE A 168 1.65 -15.36 8.58
CA ILE A 168 0.98 -15.19 9.86
C ILE A 168 -0.36 -14.50 9.60
N SER A 169 -1.45 -15.20 9.90
CA SER A 169 -2.81 -14.73 9.67
C SER A 169 -3.35 -13.94 10.86
N ARG A 170 -4.39 -13.12 10.61
CA ARG A 170 -5.20 -12.46 11.65
C ARG A 170 -6.67 -12.74 11.44
N THR A 171 -7.39 -12.74 12.57
CA THR A 171 -8.84 -12.80 12.61
C THR A 171 -9.40 -11.72 13.54
N TYR A 172 -10.64 -11.29 13.30
CA TYR A 172 -11.31 -10.34 14.19
C TYR A 172 -11.82 -11.07 15.44
N ASN A 173 -11.47 -10.55 16.61
CA ASN A 173 -11.99 -10.99 17.90
C ASN A 173 -13.05 -10.00 18.39
N PRO A 174 -14.36 -10.39 18.42
CA PRO A 174 -15.44 -9.49 18.80
C PRO A 174 -15.42 -9.12 20.30
N ASP A 175 -14.86 -9.98 21.16
CA ASP A 175 -14.79 -9.72 22.60
C ASP A 175 -13.79 -8.61 22.90
N LEU A 176 -12.67 -8.56 22.16
CA LEU A 176 -11.68 -7.52 22.27
C LEU A 176 -11.99 -6.31 21.37
N GLY A 177 -12.74 -6.49 20.28
CA GLY A 177 -12.94 -5.48 19.23
C GLY A 177 -11.68 -5.24 18.38
N LEU A 178 -10.78 -6.22 18.30
CA LEU A 178 -9.46 -6.08 17.66
C LEU A 178 -9.15 -7.26 16.72
N ASN A 179 -8.26 -7.02 15.75
CA ASN A 179 -7.68 -8.06 14.92
C ASN A 179 -6.49 -8.69 15.63
N ILE A 180 -6.59 -9.95 15.99
CA ILE A 180 -5.55 -10.73 16.69
C ILE A 180 -4.90 -11.75 15.76
N TYR A 181 -3.74 -12.27 16.15
CA TYR A 181 -3.13 -13.38 15.42
C TYR A 181 -4.02 -14.64 15.44
N ASP A 182 -4.02 -15.33 14.31
CA ASP A 182 -4.65 -16.62 14.11
C ASP A 182 -3.55 -17.60 13.66
N PHE A 183 -3.10 -18.45 14.56
CA PHE A 183 -2.01 -19.42 14.32
C PHE A 183 -2.52 -20.79 13.83
N GLU A 184 -3.83 -20.93 13.64
CA GLU A 184 -4.44 -22.18 13.16
C GLU A 184 -4.68 -22.17 11.64
N ARG A 185 -4.37 -21.03 10.98
CA ARG A 185 -4.53 -20.82 9.52
C ARG A 185 -3.23 -20.51 8.84
#